data_bccfff2ce21baba428a5c5a25fc69d0a
#
_entry.id   bccfff2ce21baba428a5c5a25fc69d0a
#
_cell.length_a   1.000
_cell.length_b   1.000
_cell.length_c   1.000
_cell.angle_alpha   90.00
_cell.angle_beta   90.00
_cell.angle_gamma   90.00
#
_symmetry.space_group_name_H-M   'P 1'
#
loop_
_entity.id
_entity.type
_entity.pdbx_description
1 polymer ?
#
loop_
_entity_poly.entity_id
_entity_poly.type
_entity_poly.pdbx_seq_one_letter_code
_entity_poly.pdbx_strand_id
1 'polypeptide(L)'
;FWRAGPLAGLVGGTTMAIQGLWAGPWLSDVGKFSQTEIAEILFLFTISMTIGIILMGIISDNLRQKNISTISVMVGMIIILIIPTAVITFGLLPKAIWPWVLFSLTSFCATLSYSGLSDYFPLNYAGRVSTAVNLITFMVAFIAQYAIGAIMQFIEPGKITDYSLFSYQVSFGVFLGLIIILLINYFI
;
A
#
# COMPACT_ATOMS: atom_id res chain seq x y z
N PHE A 1 0.52 -10.16 17.75
CA PHE A 1 -0.47 -9.90 16.70
C PHE A 1 -0.85 -8.41 16.63
N TRP A 2 -1.28 -7.80 17.74
CA TRP A 2 -1.88 -6.46 17.75
C TRP A 2 -0.97 -5.29 17.34
N ARG A 3 0.34 -5.47 17.32
CA ARG A 3 1.28 -4.46 16.81
C ARG A 3 1.51 -4.56 15.30
N ALA A 4 1.68 -5.78 14.78
CA ALA A 4 2.04 -6.00 13.37
C ALA A 4 0.83 -6.27 12.46
N GLY A 5 -0.21 -6.97 12.96
CA GLY A 5 -1.39 -7.32 12.17
C GLY A 5 -2.18 -6.11 11.67
N PRO A 6 -2.57 -5.16 12.53
CA PRO A 6 -3.25 -3.94 12.10
C PRO A 6 -2.40 -3.08 11.15
N LEU A 7 -1.08 -2.96 11.38
CA LEU A 7 -0.17 -2.26 10.48
C LEU A 7 -0.14 -2.92 9.09
N ALA A 8 0.04 -4.25 9.04
CA ALA A 8 0.03 -4.99 7.79
C ALA A 8 -1.32 -4.87 7.05
N GLY A 9 -2.42 -5.00 7.79
CA GLY A 9 -3.76 -4.85 7.22
C GLY A 9 -4.03 -3.45 6.67
N LEU A 10 -3.60 -2.41 7.39
CA LEU A 10 -3.73 -1.03 6.92
C LEU A 10 -2.89 -0.77 5.67
N VAL A 11 -1.61 -1.19 5.67
CA VAL A 11 -0.74 -1.05 4.49
C VAL A 11 -1.29 -1.82 3.31
N GLY A 12 -1.61 -3.11 3.49
CA GLY A 12 -2.14 -3.95 2.41
C GLY A 12 -3.46 -3.42 1.84
N GLY A 13 -4.40 -3.04 2.71
CA GLY A 13 -5.69 -2.50 2.28
C GLY A 13 -5.57 -1.16 1.57
N THR A 14 -4.73 -0.25 2.08
CA THR A 14 -4.52 1.06 1.45
C THR A 14 -3.84 0.92 0.08
N THR A 15 -2.81 0.09 -0.03
CA THR A 15 -2.14 -0.14 -1.32
C THR A 15 -3.06 -0.78 -2.34
N MET A 16 -3.91 -1.74 -1.92
CA MET A 16 -4.95 -2.32 -2.77
C MET A 16 -5.98 -1.27 -3.24
N ALA A 17 -6.39 -0.36 -2.35
CA ALA A 17 -7.34 0.71 -2.70
C ALA A 17 -6.74 1.68 -3.73
N ILE A 18 -5.52 2.16 -3.48
CA ILE A 18 -4.84 3.10 -4.37
C ILE A 18 -4.57 2.43 -5.73
N GLN A 19 -3.97 1.26 -5.75
CA GLN A 19 -3.56 0.57 -6.97
C GLN A 19 -4.76 0.09 -7.80
N GLY A 20 -5.79 -0.44 -7.13
CA GLY A 20 -6.94 -1.05 -7.80
C GLY A 20 -7.97 -0.07 -8.32
N LEU A 21 -8.12 1.11 -7.68
CA LEU A 21 -9.19 2.06 -8.04
C LEU A 21 -8.68 3.47 -8.32
N TRP A 22 -7.71 3.98 -7.56
CA TRP A 22 -7.38 5.40 -7.57
C TRP A 22 -6.12 5.77 -8.38
N ALA A 23 -5.30 4.79 -8.78
CA ALA A 23 -4.10 5.04 -9.59
C ALA A 23 -4.46 5.60 -10.98
N GLY A 24 -5.44 5.01 -11.67
CA GLY A 24 -5.90 5.49 -12.98
C GLY A 24 -6.40 6.93 -12.93
N PRO A 25 -7.38 7.26 -12.07
CA PRO A 25 -7.84 8.64 -11.87
C PRO A 25 -6.71 9.61 -11.54
N TRP A 26 -5.80 9.26 -10.62
CA TRP A 26 -4.66 10.12 -10.29
C TRP A 26 -3.75 10.39 -11.50
N LEU A 27 -3.44 9.35 -12.29
CA LEU A 27 -2.62 9.48 -13.50
C LEU A 27 -3.30 10.37 -14.56
N SER A 28 -4.63 10.31 -14.65
CA SER A 28 -5.43 11.18 -15.52
C SER A 28 -5.49 12.61 -15.00
N ASP A 29 -5.89 12.77 -13.73
CA ASP A 29 -6.23 14.08 -13.18
C ASP A 29 -5.01 14.92 -12.84
N VAL A 30 -3.98 14.30 -12.23
CA VAL A 30 -2.76 14.96 -11.76
C VAL A 30 -1.62 14.79 -12.75
N GLY A 31 -1.40 13.57 -13.22
CA GLY A 31 -0.36 13.23 -14.19
C GLY A 31 -0.64 13.78 -15.59
N LYS A 32 -1.92 14.02 -15.92
CA LYS A 32 -2.37 14.44 -17.25
C LYS A 32 -1.85 13.52 -18.35
N PHE A 33 -1.82 12.22 -18.08
CA PHE A 33 -1.53 11.17 -19.04
C PHE A 33 -2.75 10.85 -19.90
N SER A 34 -2.52 10.50 -21.16
CA SER A 34 -3.56 9.98 -22.05
C SER A 34 -4.02 8.60 -21.61
N GLN A 35 -5.20 8.17 -22.06
CA GLN A 35 -5.75 6.85 -21.72
C GLN A 35 -4.82 5.69 -22.12
N THR A 36 -4.11 5.82 -23.23
CA THR A 36 -3.13 4.83 -23.71
C THR A 36 -1.93 4.76 -22.75
N GLU A 37 -1.36 5.91 -22.39
CA GLU A 37 -0.24 5.97 -21.44
C GLU A 37 -0.64 5.42 -20.05
N ILE A 38 -1.87 5.73 -19.58
CA ILE A 38 -2.39 5.17 -18.33
C ILE A 38 -2.44 3.65 -18.39
N ALA A 39 -2.95 3.07 -19.48
CA ALA A 39 -3.00 1.63 -19.64
C ALA A 39 -1.59 1.00 -19.62
N GLU A 40 -0.62 1.61 -20.29
CA GLU A 40 0.79 1.17 -20.27
C GLU A 40 1.40 1.25 -18.86
N ILE A 41 1.16 2.34 -18.13
CA ILE A 41 1.64 2.52 -16.76
C ILE A 41 1.00 1.49 -15.82
N LEU A 42 -0.30 1.24 -15.92
CA LEU A 42 -0.99 0.23 -15.12
C LEU A 42 -0.52 -1.20 -15.45
N PHE A 43 -0.18 -1.48 -16.70
CA PHE A 43 0.46 -2.73 -17.09
C PHE A 43 1.86 -2.87 -16.46
N LEU A 44 2.66 -1.81 -16.49
CA LEU A 44 3.96 -1.76 -15.82
C LEU A 44 3.83 -1.97 -14.30
N PHE A 45 2.75 -1.47 -13.67
CA PHE A 45 2.43 -1.75 -12.26
C PHE A 45 2.29 -3.24 -12.00
N THR A 46 1.54 -3.93 -12.85
CA THR A 46 1.29 -5.37 -12.70
C THR A 46 2.60 -6.17 -12.78
N ILE A 47 3.47 -5.80 -13.73
CA ILE A 47 4.80 -6.42 -13.85
C ILE A 47 5.64 -6.11 -12.61
N SER A 48 5.71 -4.84 -12.21
CA SER A 48 6.48 -4.40 -11.04
C SER A 48 6.00 -5.09 -9.75
N MET A 49 4.69 -5.21 -9.57
CA MET A 49 4.07 -5.93 -8.46
C MET A 49 4.49 -7.42 -8.44
N THR A 50 4.43 -8.08 -9.58
CA THR A 50 4.83 -9.49 -9.71
C THR A 50 6.30 -9.69 -9.36
N ILE A 51 7.17 -8.82 -9.88
CA ILE A 51 8.60 -8.81 -9.53
C ILE A 51 8.77 -8.52 -8.03
N GLY A 52 8.03 -7.56 -7.49
CA GLY A 52 8.05 -7.19 -6.08
C GLY A 52 7.73 -8.36 -5.16
N ILE A 53 6.68 -9.13 -5.44
CA ILE A 53 6.29 -10.31 -4.64
C ILE A 53 7.44 -11.34 -4.61
N ILE A 54 8.05 -11.62 -5.77
CA ILE A 54 9.17 -12.58 -5.86
C ILE A 54 10.37 -12.05 -5.07
N LEU A 55 10.74 -10.79 -5.27
CA LEU A 55 11.87 -10.18 -4.55
C LEU A 55 11.64 -10.16 -3.04
N MET A 56 10.41 -9.86 -2.58
CA MET A 56 10.06 -9.88 -1.15
C MET A 56 10.28 -11.26 -0.53
N GLY A 57 9.87 -12.33 -1.23
CA GLY A 57 10.13 -13.70 -0.79
C GLY A 57 11.63 -13.97 -0.66
N ILE A 58 12.41 -13.71 -1.72
CA ILE A 58 13.86 -13.93 -1.73
C ILE A 58 14.57 -13.11 -0.64
N ILE A 59 14.23 -11.82 -0.49
CA ILE A 59 14.82 -10.93 0.53
C ILE A 59 14.49 -11.47 1.93
N SER A 60 13.23 -11.83 2.17
CA SER A 60 12.79 -12.35 3.46
C SER A 60 13.51 -13.65 3.82
N ASP A 61 13.64 -14.59 2.88
CA ASP A 61 14.30 -15.87 3.12
C ASP A 61 15.81 -15.70 3.39
N ASN A 62 16.49 -14.85 2.62
CA ASN A 62 17.91 -14.56 2.81
C ASN A 62 18.18 -13.85 4.16
N LEU A 63 17.31 -12.94 4.58
CA LEU A 63 17.46 -12.23 5.85
C LEU A 63 17.09 -13.12 7.04
N ARG A 64 16.15 -14.05 6.87
CA ARG A 64 15.81 -15.06 7.89
C ARG A 64 16.99 -15.97 8.19
N GLN A 65 17.80 -16.34 7.18
CA GLN A 65 19.04 -17.09 7.40
C GLN A 65 20.07 -16.33 8.26
N LYS A 66 19.96 -15.00 8.31
CA LYS A 66 20.78 -14.12 9.15
C LYS A 66 20.10 -13.78 10.50
N ASN A 67 19.11 -14.58 10.93
CA ASN A 67 18.32 -14.37 12.15
C ASN A 67 17.51 -13.04 12.19
N ILE A 68 17.19 -12.45 11.04
CA ILE A 68 16.29 -11.31 10.96
C ILE A 68 14.86 -11.84 10.77
N SER A 69 13.94 -11.42 11.64
CA SER A 69 12.55 -11.89 11.58
C SER A 69 11.83 -11.38 10.33
N THR A 70 10.93 -12.19 9.77
CA THR A 70 10.08 -11.82 8.63
C THR A 70 9.28 -10.53 8.89
N ILE A 71 8.83 -10.32 10.14
CA ILE A 71 8.14 -9.09 10.53
C ILE A 71 9.07 -7.88 10.47
N SER A 72 10.33 -8.00 10.87
CA SER A 72 11.31 -6.91 10.73
C SER A 72 11.58 -6.54 9.27
N VAL A 73 11.63 -7.55 8.39
CA VAL A 73 11.73 -7.33 6.94
C VAL A 73 10.51 -6.57 6.42
N MET A 74 9.30 -6.99 6.79
CA MET A 74 8.06 -6.32 6.43
C MET A 74 8.08 -4.84 6.86
N VAL A 75 8.45 -4.57 8.10
CA VAL A 75 8.51 -3.19 8.64
C VAL A 75 9.54 -2.35 7.88
N GLY A 76 10.72 -2.89 7.59
CA GLY A 76 11.73 -2.22 6.77
C GLY A 76 11.20 -1.86 5.37
N MET A 77 10.46 -2.78 4.75
CA MET A 77 9.86 -2.53 3.43
C MET A 77 8.69 -1.53 3.49
N ILE A 78 7.93 -1.48 4.59
CA ILE A 78 6.91 -0.43 4.81
C ILE A 78 7.57 0.95 4.89
N ILE A 79 8.71 1.07 5.55
CA ILE A 79 9.48 2.34 5.60
C ILE A 79 9.87 2.78 4.18
N ILE A 80 10.34 1.85 3.35
CA ILE A 80 10.67 2.14 1.94
C ILE A 80 9.42 2.53 1.15
N LEU A 81 8.28 1.86 1.37
CA LEU A 81 7.00 2.15 0.72
C LEU A 81 6.47 3.57 1.02
N ILE A 82 6.74 4.12 2.21
CA ILE A 82 6.33 5.47 2.58
C ILE A 82 6.88 6.52 1.61
N ILE A 83 8.10 6.34 1.10
CA ILE A 83 8.75 7.31 0.20
C ILE A 83 7.95 7.50 -1.10
N PRO A 84 7.73 6.47 -1.93
CA PRO A 84 6.95 6.63 -3.16
C PRO A 84 5.50 7.03 -2.87
N THR A 85 4.89 6.52 -1.78
CA THR A 85 3.54 6.92 -1.38
C THR A 85 3.47 8.42 -1.08
N ALA A 86 4.45 8.97 -0.38
CA ALA A 86 4.52 10.41 -0.12
C ALA A 86 4.72 11.22 -1.41
N VAL A 87 5.63 10.78 -2.31
CA VAL A 87 5.85 11.45 -3.60
C VAL A 87 4.56 11.50 -4.43
N ILE A 88 3.81 10.40 -4.47
CA ILE A 88 2.52 10.30 -5.17
C ILE A 88 1.47 11.19 -4.48
N THR A 89 1.34 11.08 -3.17
CA THR A 89 0.35 11.84 -2.37
C THR A 89 0.53 13.35 -2.55
N PHE A 90 1.76 13.84 -2.44
CA PHE A 90 2.03 15.27 -2.56
C PHE A 90 2.19 15.76 -4.00
N GLY A 91 2.14 14.86 -4.99
CA GLY A 91 2.26 15.20 -6.41
C GLY A 91 3.59 15.88 -6.74
N LEU A 92 4.69 15.49 -6.05
CA LEU A 92 5.99 16.15 -6.20
C LEU A 92 6.57 15.96 -7.59
N LEU A 93 6.27 14.84 -8.24
CA LEU A 93 6.77 14.47 -9.55
C LEU A 93 5.63 13.88 -10.41
N PRO A 94 4.64 14.70 -10.84
CA PRO A 94 3.39 14.20 -11.42
C PRO A 94 3.57 13.48 -12.76
N LYS A 95 4.64 13.77 -13.49
CA LYS A 95 4.98 13.13 -14.77
C LYS A 95 5.94 11.94 -14.64
N ALA A 96 6.50 11.70 -13.45
CA ALA A 96 7.44 10.61 -13.25
C ALA A 96 6.71 9.28 -13.02
N ILE A 97 7.15 8.23 -13.71
CA ILE A 97 6.59 6.87 -13.58
C ILE A 97 7.27 6.11 -12.44
N TRP A 98 8.53 6.42 -12.12
CA TRP A 98 9.30 5.67 -11.12
C TRP A 98 8.68 5.62 -9.70
N PRO A 99 7.97 6.65 -9.18
CA PRO A 99 7.32 6.53 -7.88
C PRO A 99 6.26 5.43 -7.88
N TRP A 100 5.52 5.29 -8.96
CA TRP A 100 4.50 4.27 -9.14
C TRP A 100 5.11 2.87 -9.29
N VAL A 101 6.23 2.74 -10.00
CA VAL A 101 6.99 1.48 -10.10
C VAL A 101 7.48 1.06 -8.72
N LEU A 102 8.10 1.97 -7.96
CA LEU A 102 8.62 1.67 -6.62
C LEU A 102 7.47 1.37 -5.63
N PHE A 103 6.37 2.12 -5.70
CA PHE A 103 5.16 1.84 -4.95
C PHE A 103 4.66 0.42 -5.24
N SER A 104 4.54 0.03 -6.50
CA SER A 104 4.07 -1.31 -6.89
C SER A 104 5.03 -2.41 -6.46
N LEU A 105 6.34 -2.22 -6.61
CA LEU A 105 7.36 -3.16 -6.15
C LEU A 105 7.27 -3.45 -4.64
N THR A 106 6.91 -2.44 -3.85
CA THR A 106 6.90 -2.54 -2.38
C THR A 106 5.52 -2.77 -1.79
N SER A 107 4.44 -2.58 -2.56
CA SER A 107 3.04 -2.61 -2.08
C SER A 107 2.64 -3.92 -1.42
N PHE A 108 3.21 -5.06 -1.84
CA PHE A 108 2.89 -6.37 -1.29
C PHE A 108 3.73 -6.79 -0.08
N CYS A 109 4.56 -5.89 0.48
CA CYS A 109 5.35 -6.19 1.68
C CYS A 109 4.47 -6.64 2.87
N ALA A 110 3.23 -6.17 2.96
CA ALA A 110 2.26 -6.59 3.98
C ALA A 110 1.97 -8.10 3.96
N THR A 111 2.14 -8.79 2.83
CA THR A 111 1.93 -10.25 2.72
C THR A 111 2.94 -11.04 3.55
N LEU A 112 4.10 -10.47 3.85
CA LEU A 112 5.08 -11.08 4.77
C LEU A 112 4.51 -11.27 6.19
N SER A 113 3.44 -10.56 6.54
CA SER A 113 2.76 -10.74 7.82
C SER A 113 2.13 -12.12 7.97
N TYR A 114 1.72 -12.76 6.89
CA TYR A 114 1.08 -14.08 6.95
C TYR A 114 2.04 -15.14 7.50
N SER A 115 3.25 -15.23 6.97
CA SER A 115 4.28 -16.12 7.48
C SER A 115 4.88 -15.60 8.78
N GLY A 116 5.24 -14.31 8.82
CA GLY A 116 5.93 -13.72 9.95
C GLY A 116 5.11 -13.74 11.26
N LEU A 117 3.79 -13.52 11.20
CA LEU A 117 2.93 -13.64 12.37
C LEU A 117 2.68 -15.10 12.75
N SER A 118 2.57 -15.99 11.76
CA SER A 118 2.36 -17.41 12.02
C SER A 118 3.52 -18.05 12.81
N ASP A 119 4.73 -17.52 12.67
CA ASP A 119 5.91 -17.98 13.43
C ASP A 119 5.78 -17.79 14.95
N TYR A 120 4.89 -16.87 15.40
CA TYR A 120 4.65 -16.58 16.83
C TYR A 120 3.49 -17.38 17.45
N PHE A 121 2.82 -18.23 16.68
CA PHE A 121 1.68 -19.00 17.14
C PHE A 121 1.88 -20.51 16.89
N PRO A 122 1.28 -21.39 17.70
CA PRO A 122 1.25 -22.81 17.41
C PRO A 122 0.67 -23.09 16.01
N LEU A 123 1.19 -24.11 15.32
CA LEU A 123 0.87 -24.41 13.91
C LEU A 123 -0.66 -24.55 13.65
N ASN A 124 -1.40 -25.07 14.63
CA ASN A 124 -2.86 -25.19 14.55
C ASN A 124 -3.61 -23.84 14.52
N TYR A 125 -2.96 -22.73 14.85
CA TYR A 125 -3.51 -21.38 14.77
C TYR A 125 -3.06 -20.59 13.52
N ALA A 126 -2.07 -21.07 12.78
CA ALA A 126 -1.49 -20.35 11.63
C ALA A 126 -2.57 -19.90 10.61
N GLY A 127 -3.51 -20.79 10.27
CA GLY A 127 -4.62 -20.44 9.38
C GLY A 127 -5.53 -19.35 9.94
N ARG A 128 -5.82 -19.36 11.25
CA ARG A 128 -6.65 -18.33 11.90
C ARG A 128 -5.95 -16.96 11.91
N VAL A 129 -4.64 -16.95 12.16
CA VAL A 129 -3.83 -15.72 12.13
C VAL A 129 -3.82 -15.12 10.72
N SER A 130 -3.57 -15.93 9.70
CA SER A 130 -3.59 -15.47 8.31
C SER A 130 -4.97 -14.96 7.89
N THR A 131 -6.04 -15.66 8.28
CA THR A 131 -7.42 -15.23 8.00
C THR A 131 -7.74 -13.91 8.69
N ALA A 132 -7.30 -13.70 9.92
CA ALA A 132 -7.53 -12.45 10.66
C ALA A 132 -6.82 -11.26 9.98
N VAL A 133 -5.56 -11.42 9.57
CA VAL A 133 -4.85 -10.37 8.82
C VAL A 133 -5.54 -10.09 7.48
N ASN A 134 -5.94 -11.14 6.77
CA ASN A 134 -6.61 -11.01 5.47
C ASN A 134 -7.95 -10.26 5.61
N LEU A 135 -8.73 -10.59 6.65
CA LEU A 135 -9.99 -9.90 6.94
C LEU A 135 -9.76 -8.40 7.19
N ILE A 136 -8.76 -8.04 8.02
CA ILE A 136 -8.41 -6.63 8.26
C ILE A 136 -8.01 -5.96 6.95
N THR A 137 -7.17 -6.61 6.15
CA THR A 137 -6.71 -6.07 4.84
C THR A 137 -7.88 -5.75 3.92
N PHE A 138 -8.81 -6.68 3.72
CA PHE A 138 -9.96 -6.44 2.84
C PHE A 138 -10.95 -5.42 3.40
N MET A 139 -11.19 -5.42 4.72
CA MET A 139 -12.00 -4.39 5.34
C MET A 139 -11.39 -3.00 5.13
N VAL A 140 -10.09 -2.86 5.35
CA VAL A 140 -9.38 -1.59 5.10
C VAL A 140 -9.43 -1.23 3.62
N ALA A 141 -9.22 -2.17 2.70
CA ALA A 141 -9.28 -1.90 1.26
C ALA A 141 -10.65 -1.34 0.86
N PHE A 142 -11.74 -1.96 1.33
CA PHE A 142 -13.10 -1.48 1.08
C PHE A 142 -13.34 -0.08 1.68
N ILE A 143 -12.96 0.11 2.96
CA ILE A 143 -13.10 1.39 3.64
C ILE A 143 -12.28 2.48 2.93
N ALA A 144 -11.02 2.18 2.56
CA ALA A 144 -10.15 3.13 1.90
C ALA A 144 -10.65 3.52 0.51
N GLN A 145 -11.14 2.55 -0.29
CA GLN A 145 -11.71 2.84 -1.61
C GLN A 145 -12.88 3.82 -1.50
N TYR A 146 -13.78 3.57 -0.54
CA TYR A 146 -14.94 4.43 -0.32
C TYR A 146 -14.55 5.78 0.30
N ALA A 147 -13.71 5.78 1.33
CA ALA A 147 -13.33 6.98 2.07
C ALA A 147 -12.56 7.98 1.20
N ILE A 148 -11.65 7.50 0.34
CA ILE A 148 -10.93 8.35 -0.62
C ILE A 148 -11.94 9.10 -1.50
N GLY A 149 -12.92 8.40 -2.09
CA GLY A 149 -13.96 9.02 -2.91
C GLY A 149 -14.85 9.97 -2.13
N ALA A 150 -15.24 9.60 -0.91
CA ALA A 150 -16.07 10.46 -0.05
C ALA A 150 -15.33 11.74 0.36
N ILE A 151 -14.05 11.67 0.68
CA ILE A 151 -13.22 12.85 0.99
C ILE A 151 -13.11 13.75 -0.24
N MET A 152 -12.83 13.19 -1.42
CA MET A 152 -12.75 13.96 -2.66
C MET A 152 -14.09 14.66 -2.98
N GLN A 153 -15.21 13.94 -2.83
CA GLN A 153 -16.53 14.49 -3.05
C GLN A 153 -16.90 15.58 -2.02
N PHE A 154 -16.39 15.46 -0.79
CA PHE A 154 -16.56 16.49 0.25
C PHE A 154 -15.78 17.77 -0.07
N ILE A 155 -14.55 17.64 -0.62
CA ILE A 155 -13.70 18.78 -0.99
C ILE A 155 -14.20 19.46 -2.27
N GLU A 156 -14.60 18.66 -3.26
CA GLU A 156 -15.07 19.15 -4.58
C GLU A 156 -16.45 18.56 -4.91
N PRO A 157 -17.52 19.09 -4.31
CA PRO A 157 -18.88 18.57 -4.49
C PRO A 157 -19.33 18.61 -5.96
N GLY A 158 -19.94 17.51 -6.41
CA GLY A 158 -20.48 17.41 -7.77
C GLY A 158 -19.49 17.05 -8.86
N LYS A 159 -18.18 16.99 -8.57
CA LYS A 159 -17.20 16.44 -9.51
C LYS A 159 -17.26 14.92 -9.55
N ILE A 160 -17.11 14.36 -10.75
CA ILE A 160 -17.00 12.91 -10.99
C ILE A 160 -15.59 12.57 -11.50
N THR A 161 -14.95 13.51 -12.18
CA THR A 161 -13.61 13.40 -12.76
C THR A 161 -12.85 14.71 -12.64
N ASP A 162 -11.58 14.73 -12.97
CA ASP A 162 -10.69 15.90 -12.99
C ASP A 162 -10.61 16.59 -11.61
N TYR A 163 -10.41 15.73 -10.58
CA TYR A 163 -10.16 16.22 -9.23
C TYR A 163 -8.81 16.95 -9.13
N SER A 164 -8.78 17.98 -8.27
CA SER A 164 -7.54 18.72 -8.02
C SER A 164 -6.51 17.87 -7.28
N LEU A 165 -5.23 18.24 -7.42
CA LEU A 165 -4.16 17.64 -6.62
C LEU A 165 -4.45 17.72 -5.11
N PHE A 166 -5.06 18.81 -4.65
CA PHE A 166 -5.40 18.99 -3.23
C PHE A 166 -6.35 17.91 -2.72
N SER A 167 -7.34 17.49 -3.51
CA SER A 167 -8.26 16.41 -3.15
C SER A 167 -7.53 15.08 -2.97
N TYR A 168 -6.54 14.77 -3.83
CA TYR A 168 -5.67 13.61 -3.68
C TYR A 168 -4.74 13.72 -2.48
N GLN A 169 -4.16 14.90 -2.23
CA GLN A 169 -3.28 15.13 -1.08
C GLN A 169 -3.99 14.87 0.25
N VAL A 170 -5.22 15.36 0.40
CA VAL A 170 -5.99 15.14 1.62
C VAL A 170 -6.39 13.68 1.75
N SER A 171 -6.97 13.09 0.71
CA SER A 171 -7.50 11.72 0.77
C SER A 171 -6.41 10.66 0.95
N PHE A 172 -5.32 10.71 0.17
CA PHE A 172 -4.19 9.79 0.33
C PHE A 172 -3.39 10.10 1.59
N GLY A 173 -3.27 11.40 1.94
CA GLY A 173 -2.56 11.86 3.13
C GLY A 173 -3.13 11.31 4.44
N VAL A 174 -4.46 11.16 4.55
CA VAL A 174 -5.11 10.51 5.69
C VAL A 174 -4.58 9.09 5.89
N PHE A 175 -4.54 8.28 4.84
CA PHE A 175 -4.06 6.90 4.93
C PHE A 175 -2.56 6.81 5.14
N LEU A 176 -1.77 7.67 4.49
CA LEU A 176 -0.33 7.77 4.73
C LEU A 176 -0.05 8.14 6.21
N GLY A 177 -0.80 9.10 6.76
CA GLY A 177 -0.70 9.49 8.17
C GLY A 177 -1.04 8.34 9.11
N LEU A 178 -2.11 7.58 8.84
CA LEU A 178 -2.47 6.40 9.63
C LEU A 178 -1.40 5.32 9.58
N ILE A 179 -0.79 5.07 8.41
CA ILE A 179 0.33 4.12 8.26
C ILE A 179 1.51 4.56 9.13
N ILE A 180 1.88 5.84 9.10
CA ILE A 180 2.97 6.39 9.91
C ILE A 180 2.66 6.26 11.40
N ILE A 181 1.43 6.57 11.84
CA ILE A 181 1.02 6.44 13.24
C ILE A 181 1.12 4.99 13.70
N LEU A 182 0.61 4.02 12.93
CA LEU A 182 0.71 2.61 13.28
C LEU A 182 2.15 2.08 13.22
N LEU A 183 2.97 2.62 12.32
CA LEU A 183 4.38 2.28 12.26
C LEU A 183 5.13 2.79 13.50
N ILE A 184 4.86 4.00 13.97
CA ILE A 184 5.40 4.53 15.23
C ILE A 184 4.93 3.68 16.40
N ASN A 185 3.64 3.35 16.47
CA ASN A 185 3.08 2.48 17.52
C ASN A 185 3.70 1.09 17.54
N TYR A 186 4.15 0.58 16.39
CA TYR A 186 4.87 -0.69 16.33
C TYR A 186 6.18 -0.67 17.12
N PHE A 187 6.89 0.47 17.14
CA PHE A 187 8.20 0.61 17.83
C PHE A 187 8.08 0.99 19.30
N ILE A 188 6.93 1.52 19.74
CA ILE A 188 6.66 1.83 21.17
C ILE A 188 6.10 0.57 21.86
#